data_82d1b9eeecfd970223cb2062b23184ee
#
_entry.id   82d1b9eeecfd970223cb2062b23184ee
#
_cell.length_a   1.000
_cell.length_b   1.000
_cell.length_c   1.000
_cell.angle_alpha   90.00
_cell.angle_beta   90.00
_cell.angle_gamma   90.00
#
_symmetry.space_group_name_H-M   'P 1'
#
loop_
_entity.id
_entity.type
_entity.pdbx_description
1 polymer ?
#
loop_
_entity_poly.entity_id
_entity_poly.type
_entity_poly.pdbx_seq_one_letter_code
_entity_poly.pdbx_strand_id
1 'polypeptide(L)'
;VLTTRWNSFITDNLLTGATKAMLRNGVPEDQIEVFRVPGAFELPVTAQRVLATQNYVGLIALGCVIRGGTPHFEYVSGGCMDGLMRVQLDSSFPVGFGVLTVDTTEQAIERSGDDANNKGAEAALTVLEMLNLLRDISQ
;
A
#
# COMPACT_ATOMS: atom_id res chain seq x y z
N VAL A 1 1.48 -1.86 -7.48
CA VAL A 1 1.61 -2.25 -6.07
C VAL A 1 3.07 -2.15 -5.66
N LEU A 2 3.32 -1.48 -4.56
CA LEU A 2 4.62 -1.50 -3.88
C LEU A 2 4.49 -2.36 -2.64
N THR A 3 5.40 -3.31 -2.45
CA THR A 3 5.37 -4.20 -1.28
C THR A 3 6.76 -4.34 -0.67
N THR A 4 6.83 -4.39 0.65
CA THR A 4 8.10 -4.50 1.36
C THR A 4 8.53 -5.95 1.49
N ARG A 5 9.87 -6.19 1.49
CA ARG A 5 10.45 -7.52 1.71
C ARG A 5 10.46 -7.90 3.19
N TRP A 6 10.74 -6.93 4.06
CA TRP A 6 10.78 -7.19 5.48
C TRP A 6 9.37 -7.53 5.98
N ASN A 7 9.29 -8.50 6.87
CA ASN A 7 8.04 -9.08 7.34
C ASN A 7 7.23 -9.70 6.20
N SER A 8 7.89 -10.44 5.30
CA SER A 8 7.26 -11.00 4.11
C SER A 8 6.12 -11.96 4.43
N PHE A 9 6.15 -12.65 5.58
CA PHE A 9 5.05 -13.53 6.01
C PHE A 9 3.74 -12.75 6.20
N ILE A 10 3.81 -11.43 6.40
CA ILE A 10 2.66 -10.55 6.48
C ILE A 10 2.41 -9.86 5.13
N THR A 11 3.46 -9.26 4.55
CA THR A 11 3.28 -8.45 3.34
C THR A 11 2.89 -9.27 2.13
N ASP A 12 3.32 -10.52 2.02
CA ASP A 12 2.88 -11.40 0.95
C ASP A 12 1.38 -11.71 1.03
N ASN A 13 0.83 -11.83 2.24
CA ASN A 13 -0.60 -12.00 2.43
C ASN A 13 -1.38 -10.72 2.09
N LEU A 14 -0.81 -9.56 2.41
CA LEU A 14 -1.40 -8.27 2.01
C LEU A 14 -1.42 -8.14 0.49
N LEU A 15 -0.35 -8.54 -0.18
CA LEU A 15 -0.26 -8.52 -1.64
C LEU A 15 -1.30 -9.45 -2.27
N THR A 16 -1.45 -10.65 -1.72
CA THR A 16 -2.48 -11.59 -2.19
C THR A 16 -3.86 -10.99 -2.07
N GLY A 17 -4.17 -10.38 -0.92
CA GLY A 17 -5.45 -9.72 -0.69
C GLY A 17 -5.71 -8.57 -1.67
N ALA A 18 -4.71 -7.71 -1.85
CA ALA A 18 -4.82 -6.58 -2.78
C ALA A 18 -5.04 -7.04 -4.22
N THR A 19 -4.27 -8.05 -4.64
CA THR A 19 -4.36 -8.59 -6.01
C THR A 19 -5.74 -9.20 -6.27
N LYS A 20 -6.22 -10.03 -5.35
CA LYS A 20 -7.56 -10.63 -5.46
C LYS A 20 -8.65 -9.55 -5.54
N ALA A 21 -8.55 -8.52 -4.71
CA ALA A 21 -9.55 -7.44 -4.71
C ALA A 21 -9.57 -6.71 -6.04
N MET A 22 -8.42 -6.43 -6.62
CA MET A 22 -8.34 -5.79 -7.94
C MET A 22 -8.92 -6.66 -9.04
N LEU A 23 -8.54 -7.94 -9.09
CA LEU A 23 -9.02 -8.88 -10.11
C LEU A 23 -10.55 -9.05 -10.03
N ARG A 24 -11.10 -9.17 -8.83
CA ARG A 24 -12.54 -9.30 -8.62
C ARG A 24 -13.32 -8.06 -9.06
N ASN A 25 -12.66 -6.92 -9.10
CA ASN A 25 -13.28 -5.66 -9.51
C ASN A 25 -12.92 -5.25 -10.93
N GLY A 26 -12.44 -6.19 -11.74
CA GLY A 26 -12.29 -6.01 -13.17
C GLY A 26 -10.98 -5.40 -13.63
N VAL A 27 -9.97 -5.28 -12.76
CA VAL A 27 -8.65 -4.83 -13.18
C VAL A 27 -7.95 -5.99 -13.89
N PRO A 28 -7.55 -5.82 -15.16
CA PRO A 28 -6.83 -6.90 -15.86
C PRO A 28 -5.49 -7.20 -15.21
N GLU A 29 -5.12 -8.48 -15.19
CA GLU A 29 -3.88 -8.92 -14.55
C GLU A 29 -2.64 -8.22 -15.15
N ASP A 30 -2.63 -8.00 -16.46
CA ASP A 30 -1.52 -7.34 -17.14
C ASP A 30 -1.41 -5.84 -16.85
N GLN A 31 -2.38 -5.28 -16.13
CA GLN A 31 -2.34 -3.88 -15.67
C GLN A 31 -1.91 -3.76 -14.21
N ILE A 32 -1.55 -4.86 -13.57
CA ILE A 32 -1.09 -4.89 -12.18
C ILE A 32 0.41 -5.18 -12.19
N GLU A 33 1.21 -4.20 -11.81
CA GLU A 33 2.65 -4.38 -11.63
C GLU A 33 3.01 -4.33 -10.15
N VAL A 34 3.98 -5.16 -9.76
CA VAL A 34 4.44 -5.26 -8.38
C VAL A 34 5.91 -4.92 -8.31
N PHE A 35 6.25 -3.94 -7.46
CA PHE A 35 7.63 -3.58 -7.16
C PHE A 35 7.93 -3.90 -5.70
N ARG A 36 9.07 -4.51 -5.44
CA ARG A 36 9.46 -4.89 -4.08
C ARG A 36 10.56 -3.97 -3.58
N VAL A 37 10.38 -3.47 -2.36
CA VAL A 37 11.34 -2.58 -1.69
C VAL A 37 11.77 -3.20 -0.36
N PRO A 38 12.89 -2.75 0.25
CA PRO A 38 13.34 -3.35 1.51
C PRO A 38 12.33 -3.23 2.64
N GLY A 39 11.94 -2.03 3.00
CA GLY A 39 11.05 -1.76 4.12
C GLY A 39 10.16 -0.55 3.88
N ALA A 40 9.38 -0.20 4.89
CA ALA A 40 8.38 0.88 4.78
C ALA A 40 9.02 2.25 4.49
N PHE A 41 10.22 2.49 5.02
CA PHE A 41 10.90 3.78 4.83
C PHE A 41 11.28 4.05 3.37
N GLU A 42 11.40 3.01 2.56
CA GLU A 42 11.73 3.11 1.13
C GLU A 42 10.50 3.23 0.22
N LEU A 43 9.29 3.09 0.77
CA LEU A 43 8.06 3.20 -0.01
C LEU A 43 7.87 4.60 -0.61
N PRO A 44 8.07 5.71 0.13
CA PRO A 44 7.80 7.03 -0.44
C PRO A 44 8.64 7.38 -1.66
N VAL A 45 9.95 7.16 -1.63
CA VAL A 45 10.80 7.50 -2.77
C VAL A 45 10.47 6.62 -3.98
N THR A 46 10.13 5.36 -3.74
CA THR A 46 9.73 4.45 -4.82
C THR A 46 8.40 4.88 -5.41
N ALA A 47 7.43 5.24 -4.57
CA ALA A 47 6.13 5.74 -5.00
C ALA A 47 6.28 7.00 -5.87
N GLN A 48 7.11 7.94 -5.43
CA GLN A 48 7.38 9.16 -6.18
C GLN A 48 7.95 8.85 -7.56
N ARG A 49 8.92 7.96 -7.63
CA ARG A 49 9.57 7.59 -8.90
C ARG A 49 8.61 6.86 -9.82
N VAL A 50 7.81 5.93 -9.29
CA VAL A 50 6.84 5.15 -10.08
C VAL A 50 5.78 6.07 -10.69
N LEU A 51 5.18 6.96 -9.89
CA LEU A 51 4.15 7.86 -10.39
C LEU A 51 4.70 8.92 -11.33
N ALA A 52 5.97 9.31 -11.20
CA ALA A 52 6.60 10.25 -12.11
C ALA A 52 6.76 9.70 -13.54
N THR A 53 6.69 8.40 -13.73
CA THR A 53 6.74 7.81 -15.08
C THR A 53 5.49 8.10 -15.90
N GLN A 54 4.39 8.44 -15.24
CA GLN A 54 3.06 8.64 -15.86
C GLN A 54 2.49 7.39 -16.52
N ASN A 55 3.03 6.22 -16.20
CA ASN A 55 2.53 4.93 -16.71
C ASN A 55 1.45 4.34 -15.82
N TYR A 56 1.17 4.95 -14.67
CA TYR A 56 0.25 4.42 -13.66
C TYR A 56 -0.71 5.51 -13.20
N VAL A 57 -1.93 5.11 -12.85
CA VAL A 57 -2.98 6.03 -12.41
C VAL A 57 -3.28 5.93 -10.91
N GLY A 58 -2.68 4.97 -10.23
CA GLY A 58 -2.84 4.75 -8.81
C GLY A 58 -1.78 3.80 -8.28
N LEU A 59 -1.66 3.76 -6.97
CA LEU A 59 -0.62 2.99 -6.31
C LEU A 59 -1.16 2.42 -5.00
N ILE A 60 -0.78 1.19 -4.70
CA ILE A 60 -1.12 0.53 -3.44
C ILE A 60 0.20 0.24 -2.74
N ALA A 61 0.41 0.82 -1.56
CA ALA A 61 1.61 0.62 -0.77
C ALA A 61 1.33 -0.37 0.35
N LEU A 62 2.07 -1.46 0.37
CA LEU A 62 1.93 -2.55 1.34
C LEU A 62 3.22 -2.69 2.13
N GLY A 63 3.07 -2.77 3.45
CA GLY A 63 4.19 -2.94 4.35
C GLY A 63 3.71 -3.36 5.73
N CYS A 64 4.66 -3.62 6.61
CA CYS A 64 4.34 -3.97 7.99
C CYS A 64 5.45 -3.47 8.90
N VAL A 65 5.10 -2.59 9.82
CA VAL A 65 6.00 -2.10 10.86
C VAL A 65 5.46 -2.58 12.20
N ILE A 66 6.25 -3.41 12.88
CA ILE A 66 5.89 -3.96 14.18
C ILE A 66 6.71 -3.22 15.24
N ARG A 67 6.03 -2.74 16.28
CA ARG A 67 6.69 -1.97 17.34
C ARG A 67 7.76 -2.82 18.02
N GLY A 68 8.95 -2.23 18.18
CA GLY A 68 10.05 -2.80 18.93
C GLY A 68 10.28 -2.06 20.24
N GLY A 69 11.43 -2.28 20.83
CA GLY A 69 11.79 -1.69 22.12
C GLY A 69 12.36 -0.28 22.06
N THR A 70 12.42 0.32 20.86
CA THR A 70 13.00 1.65 20.65
C THR A 70 12.05 2.54 19.87
N PRO A 71 12.30 3.88 19.81
CA PRO A 71 11.45 4.79 19.02
C PRO A 71 11.53 4.61 17.50
N HIS A 72 12.30 3.66 17.01
CA HIS A 72 12.43 3.38 15.57
C HIS A 72 11.07 3.23 14.88
N PHE A 73 10.11 2.59 15.54
CA PHE A 73 8.75 2.39 15.03
C PHE A 73 8.09 3.71 14.64
N GLU A 74 8.14 4.72 15.51
CA GLU A 74 7.50 6.02 15.28
C GLU A 74 8.13 6.74 14.09
N TYR A 75 9.44 6.68 13.96
CA TYR A 75 10.15 7.36 12.88
C TYR A 75 9.90 6.70 11.52
N VAL A 76 9.93 5.37 11.48
CA VAL A 76 9.67 4.63 10.23
C VAL A 76 8.21 4.80 9.81
N SER A 77 7.27 4.61 10.74
CA SER A 77 5.84 4.71 10.46
C SER A 77 5.46 6.12 10.05
N GLY A 78 5.92 7.12 10.81
CA GLY A 78 5.64 8.53 10.53
C GLY A 78 6.23 8.99 9.22
N GLY A 79 7.49 8.62 8.95
CA GLY A 79 8.16 8.96 7.70
C GLY A 79 7.47 8.34 6.49
N CYS A 80 7.07 7.09 6.61
CA CYS A 80 6.34 6.39 5.55
C CYS A 80 4.99 7.06 5.27
N MET A 81 4.20 7.30 6.32
CA MET A 81 2.89 7.92 6.21
C MET A 81 2.98 9.32 5.61
N ASP A 82 3.84 10.17 6.15
CA ASP A 82 4.01 11.54 5.69
C ASP A 82 4.51 11.59 4.24
N GLY A 83 5.47 10.73 3.90
CA GLY A 83 6.02 10.67 2.56
C GLY A 83 5.01 10.20 1.53
N LEU A 84 4.24 9.16 1.83
CA LEU A 84 3.21 8.67 0.91
C LEU A 84 2.07 9.67 0.75
N MET A 85 1.65 10.35 1.81
CA MET A 85 0.65 11.41 1.71
C MET A 85 1.13 12.52 0.80
N ARG A 86 2.37 12.93 0.94
CA ARG A 86 2.96 13.97 0.10
C ARG A 86 2.99 13.55 -1.38
N VAL A 87 3.39 12.32 -1.66
CA VAL A 87 3.40 11.79 -3.04
C VAL A 87 1.98 11.80 -3.62
N GLN A 88 0.99 11.38 -2.83
CA GLN A 88 -0.40 11.39 -3.26
C GLN A 88 -0.87 12.80 -3.62
N LEU A 89 -0.59 13.77 -2.77
CA LEU A 89 -1.01 15.15 -3.01
C LEU A 89 -0.28 15.78 -4.20
N ASP A 90 1.03 15.57 -4.31
CA ASP A 90 1.83 16.15 -5.37
C ASP A 90 1.48 15.56 -6.74
N SER A 91 1.18 14.28 -6.80
CA SER A 91 0.86 13.60 -8.06
C SER A 91 -0.62 13.69 -8.45
N SER A 92 -1.50 13.95 -7.49
CA SER A 92 -2.95 13.86 -7.64
C SER A 92 -3.46 12.47 -8.04
N PHE A 93 -2.64 11.43 -7.84
CA PHE A 93 -3.06 10.05 -8.01
C PHE A 93 -3.28 9.40 -6.64
N PRO A 94 -4.30 8.55 -6.50
CA PRO A 94 -4.57 7.91 -5.21
C PRO A 94 -3.47 6.93 -4.83
N VAL A 95 -3.08 6.97 -3.57
CA VAL A 95 -2.14 6.03 -2.97
C VAL A 95 -2.86 5.31 -1.84
N GLY A 96 -3.10 4.01 -2.01
CA GLY A 96 -3.70 3.18 -0.99
C GLY A 96 -2.70 2.86 0.11
N PHE A 97 -3.08 3.14 1.36
CA PHE A 97 -2.20 2.95 2.51
C PHE A 97 -2.47 1.60 3.15
N GLY A 98 -1.78 0.56 2.67
CA GLY A 98 -1.83 -0.79 3.23
C GLY A 98 -0.60 -1.12 4.06
N VAL A 99 0.00 -0.12 4.70
CA VAL A 99 1.15 -0.31 5.59
C VAL A 99 0.63 -0.50 7.00
N LEU A 100 0.82 -1.69 7.53
CA LEU A 100 0.43 -2.00 8.91
C LEU A 100 1.42 -1.36 9.88
N THR A 101 0.88 -0.72 10.91
CA THR A 101 1.66 -0.16 12.00
C THR A 101 1.08 -0.71 13.29
N VAL A 102 1.66 -1.79 13.77
CA VAL A 102 1.07 -2.60 14.84
C VAL A 102 2.03 -2.77 16.02
N ASP A 103 1.47 -3.07 17.18
CA ASP A 103 2.27 -3.29 18.39
C ASP A 103 2.80 -4.73 18.45
N THR A 104 2.07 -5.69 17.89
CA THR A 104 2.40 -7.12 18.00
C THR A 104 2.30 -7.82 16.65
N THR A 105 3.00 -8.95 16.53
CA THR A 105 2.90 -9.82 15.36
C THR A 105 1.48 -10.37 15.20
N GLU A 106 0.80 -10.67 16.29
CA GLU A 106 -0.58 -11.18 16.28
C GLU A 106 -1.53 -10.17 15.64
N GLN A 107 -1.36 -8.88 15.92
CA GLN A 107 -2.15 -7.83 15.29
C GLN A 107 -1.90 -7.77 13.78
N ALA A 108 -0.66 -7.98 13.35
CA ALA A 108 -0.34 -8.02 11.93
C ALA A 108 -0.98 -9.22 11.24
N ILE A 109 -0.96 -10.39 11.88
CA ILE A 109 -1.59 -11.60 11.35
C ILE A 109 -3.09 -11.39 11.17
N GLU A 110 -3.77 -10.80 12.16
CA GLU A 110 -5.20 -10.53 12.09
C GLU A 110 -5.58 -9.64 10.89
N ARG A 111 -4.70 -8.69 10.54
CA ARG A 111 -4.95 -7.70 9.49
C ARG A 111 -4.46 -8.10 8.11
N SER A 112 -3.86 -9.28 8.01
CA SER A 112 -3.34 -9.83 6.75
C SER A 112 -3.95 -11.18 6.41
N GLY A 113 -5.06 -11.55 7.06
CA GLY A 113 -5.73 -12.81 6.81
C GLY A 113 -6.42 -12.89 5.45
N ASP A 114 -6.97 -14.05 5.14
CA ASP A 114 -7.66 -14.32 3.89
C ASP A 114 -9.15 -13.97 3.98
N ASP A 115 -9.51 -13.09 4.86
CA ASP A 115 -10.88 -12.69 5.15
C ASP A 115 -11.12 -11.22 4.82
N ALA A 116 -12.30 -10.70 5.24
CA ALA A 116 -12.70 -9.32 5.03
C ALA A 116 -11.80 -8.30 5.76
N ASN A 117 -10.97 -8.76 6.69
CA ASN A 117 -10.08 -7.88 7.45
C ASN A 117 -8.69 -7.70 6.81
N ASN A 118 -8.47 -8.22 5.62
CA ASN A 118 -7.20 -8.02 4.92
C ASN A 118 -7.02 -6.55 4.53
N LYS A 119 -6.05 -5.90 5.12
CA LYS A 119 -5.79 -4.46 4.88
C LYS A 119 -5.20 -4.18 3.51
N GLY A 120 -4.58 -5.16 2.87
CA GLY A 120 -4.15 -5.04 1.48
C GLY A 120 -5.35 -4.96 0.54
N ALA A 121 -6.34 -5.82 0.75
CA ALA A 121 -7.59 -5.78 0.00
C ALA A 121 -8.32 -4.45 0.20
N GLU A 122 -8.39 -3.97 1.45
CA GLU A 122 -9.03 -2.69 1.77
C GLU A 122 -8.33 -1.52 1.07
N ALA A 123 -7.00 -1.49 1.07
CA ALA A 123 -6.24 -0.45 0.39
C ALA A 123 -6.48 -0.48 -1.12
N ALA A 124 -6.55 -1.66 -1.73
CA ALA A 124 -6.82 -1.81 -3.15
C ALA A 124 -8.21 -1.28 -3.51
N LEU A 125 -9.24 -1.65 -2.74
CA LEU A 125 -10.61 -1.18 -2.97
C LEU A 125 -10.70 0.34 -2.82
N THR A 126 -9.99 0.91 -1.85
CA THR A 126 -9.94 2.36 -1.66
C THR A 126 -9.36 3.06 -2.89
N VAL A 127 -8.28 2.54 -3.46
CA VAL A 127 -7.68 3.12 -4.66
C VAL A 127 -8.64 3.06 -5.83
N LEU A 128 -9.32 1.93 -6.04
CA LEU A 128 -10.29 1.79 -7.13
C LEU A 128 -11.45 2.77 -6.97
N GLU A 129 -11.98 2.92 -5.77
CA GLU A 129 -13.03 3.89 -5.47
C GLU A 129 -12.56 5.32 -5.77
N MET A 130 -11.36 5.67 -5.31
CA MET A 130 -10.82 7.00 -5.54
C MET A 130 -10.51 7.29 -7.00
N LEU A 131 -10.06 6.31 -7.76
CA LEU A 131 -9.87 6.49 -9.21
C LEU A 131 -11.17 6.87 -9.90
N ASN A 132 -12.27 6.24 -9.55
CA ASN A 132 -13.58 6.56 -10.10
C ASN A 132 -14.03 7.96 -9.67
N LEU A 133 -13.89 8.27 -8.39
CA LEU A 133 -14.31 9.59 -7.88
C LEU A 133 -13.50 10.72 -8.52
N LEU A 134 -12.18 10.58 -8.57
CA LEU A 134 -11.33 11.65 -9.12
C LEU A 134 -11.59 11.86 -10.61
N ARG A 135 -11.85 10.79 -11.34
CA ARG A 135 -12.26 10.89 -12.75
C ARG A 135 -13.56 11.67 -12.89
N ASP A 136 -14.55 11.35 -12.06
CA ASP A 136 -15.86 12.01 -12.11
C ASP A 136 -15.74 13.50 -11.79
N ILE A 137 -14.90 13.86 -10.81
CA ILE A 137 -14.64 15.25 -10.46
C ILE A 137 -14.00 16.01 -11.64
N SER A 138 -13.16 15.36 -12.42
CA SER A 138 -12.44 15.99 -13.54
C SER A 138 -13.29 16.18 -14.78
N GLN A 139 -14.49 15.61 -14.82
CA GLN A 139 -15.45 15.81 -15.90
C GLN A 139 -16.35 17.03 -15.60
#